data_987224c1186a6e49cd796114895e2ff2
#
_entry.id   987224c1186a6e49cd796114895e2ff2
#
_cell.length_a   1.000
_cell.length_b   1.000
_cell.length_c   1.000
_cell.angle_alpha   90.00
_cell.angle_beta   90.00
_cell.angle_gamma   90.00
#
_symmetry.space_group_name_H-M   'P 1'
#
loop_
_entity.id
_entity.type
_entity.pdbx_description
1 polymer ?
#
loop_
_entity_poly.entity_id
_entity_poly.type
_entity_poly.pdbx_seq_one_letter_code
_entity_poly.pdbx_strand_id
1 'polypeptide(L)'
;LTQQRRPEFEFSAPPPGPIREDFAGAFFDPARSGDGVFLHVLTNGMPILFWYTFDDSGQPIWLIGQDISNEFSPPLPFGTMIFPMLQPVGTRFGPDFNPGAVQRRAWGSVTLSFAPGACNAVTLGWNRRADNATGTLNYTRLTRPNASRCARP
;
A
#
# COMPACT_ATOMS: atom_id res chain seq x y z
N LEU A 1 37.64 48.24 -5.65
CA LEU A 1 37.43 46.88 -6.13
C LEU A 1 36.03 46.44 -5.73
N THR A 2 35.06 46.63 -6.61
CA THR A 2 33.68 46.15 -6.47
C THR A 2 33.66 44.64 -6.70
N GLN A 3 33.46 43.84 -5.66
CA GLN A 3 33.13 42.44 -5.79
C GLN A 3 31.76 42.33 -6.46
N GLN A 4 31.73 41.91 -7.73
CA GLN A 4 30.50 41.43 -8.35
C GLN A 4 30.07 40.16 -7.62
N ARG A 5 28.98 40.27 -6.84
CA ARG A 5 28.30 39.09 -6.35
C ARG A 5 27.82 38.31 -7.58
N ARG A 6 28.29 37.06 -7.71
CA ARG A 6 27.67 36.13 -8.65
C ARG A 6 26.20 35.97 -8.24
N PRO A 7 25.25 35.99 -9.17
CA PRO A 7 23.90 35.64 -8.84
C PRO A 7 23.96 34.19 -8.28
N GLU A 8 23.66 34.06 -7.01
CA GLU A 8 23.35 32.75 -6.44
C GLU A 8 22.14 32.25 -7.20
N PHE A 9 22.35 31.26 -8.07
CA PHE A 9 21.26 30.45 -8.56
C PHE A 9 20.72 29.73 -7.33
N GLU A 10 19.72 30.29 -6.67
CA GLU A 10 18.89 29.55 -5.79
C GLU A 10 18.20 28.50 -6.65
N PHE A 11 18.74 27.28 -6.64
CA PHE A 11 17.95 26.13 -7.00
C PHE A 11 16.83 26.06 -5.96
N SER A 12 15.73 26.73 -6.22
CA SER A 12 14.49 26.47 -5.56
C SER A 12 14.17 25.01 -5.85
N ALA A 13 14.44 24.13 -4.87
CA ALA A 13 14.03 22.75 -4.96
C ALA A 13 12.53 22.75 -5.26
N PRO A 14 12.06 21.93 -6.24
CA PRO A 14 10.63 21.84 -6.47
C PRO A 14 9.95 21.52 -5.13
N PRO A 15 8.75 22.06 -4.87
CA PRO A 15 8.05 21.80 -3.64
C PRO A 15 8.00 20.26 -3.43
N PRO A 16 8.36 19.79 -2.22
CA PRO A 16 8.43 18.34 -1.98
C PRO A 16 7.07 17.71 -2.23
N GLY A 17 6.98 16.93 -3.30
CA GLY A 17 5.84 16.08 -3.58
C GLY A 17 5.81 14.88 -2.62
N PRO A 18 4.72 14.10 -2.61
CA PRO A 18 4.63 12.88 -1.82
C PRO A 18 5.75 11.90 -2.24
N ILE A 19 6.33 11.26 -1.24
CA ILE A 19 7.25 10.13 -1.38
C ILE A 19 6.52 8.83 -1.00
N ARG A 20 7.12 7.66 -1.22
CA ARG A 20 6.45 6.38 -0.92
C ARG A 20 5.99 6.26 0.52
N GLU A 21 6.76 6.75 1.47
CA GLU A 21 6.44 6.74 2.89
C GLU A 21 5.18 7.54 3.22
N ASP A 22 4.84 8.53 2.42
CA ASP A 22 3.61 9.32 2.60
C ASP A 22 2.34 8.53 2.29
N PHE A 23 2.44 7.45 1.51
CA PHE A 23 1.33 6.53 1.24
C PHE A 23 1.08 5.56 2.38
N ALA A 24 2.01 5.40 3.33
CA ALA A 24 1.85 4.51 4.46
C ALA A 24 0.65 4.93 5.34
N GLY A 25 -0.01 3.94 5.92
CA GLY A 25 -1.13 4.13 6.82
C GLY A 25 -2.26 3.16 6.57
N ALA A 26 -3.35 3.34 7.31
CA ALA A 26 -4.58 2.59 7.17
C ALA A 26 -5.56 3.31 6.24
N PHE A 27 -6.27 2.51 5.43
CA PHE A 27 -7.31 2.98 4.51
C PHE A 27 -8.51 2.06 4.61
N PHE A 28 -9.71 2.61 4.53
CA PHE A 28 -10.95 1.86 4.63
C PHE A 28 -12.08 2.57 3.88
N ASP A 29 -13.19 1.86 3.69
CA ASP A 29 -14.45 2.44 3.25
C ASP A 29 -15.37 2.60 4.48
N PRO A 30 -15.78 3.81 4.84
CA PRO A 30 -16.68 4.02 5.97
C PRO A 30 -18.00 3.25 5.87
N ALA A 31 -18.48 2.97 4.66
CA ALA A 31 -19.68 2.16 4.41
C ALA A 31 -19.44 0.66 4.61
N ARG A 32 -18.19 0.22 4.73
CA ARG A 32 -17.76 -1.17 4.86
C ARG A 32 -16.82 -1.35 6.04
N SER A 33 -17.17 -0.80 7.19
CA SER A 33 -16.36 -0.93 8.41
C SER A 33 -16.08 -2.39 8.74
N GLY A 34 -14.82 -2.71 9.04
CA GLY A 34 -14.34 -4.09 9.26
C GLY A 34 -13.51 -4.66 8.10
N ASP A 35 -13.50 -3.98 6.96
CA ASP A 35 -12.66 -4.27 5.80
C ASP A 35 -11.72 -3.08 5.58
N GLY A 36 -10.43 -3.34 5.34
CA GLY A 36 -9.47 -2.27 5.11
C GLY A 36 -8.06 -2.78 4.90
N VAL A 37 -7.20 -1.86 4.49
CA VAL A 37 -5.80 -2.15 4.23
C VAL A 37 -4.89 -1.33 5.12
N PHE A 38 -3.73 -1.90 5.42
CA PHE A 38 -2.59 -1.20 6.00
C PHE A 38 -1.43 -1.26 5.03
N LEU A 39 -1.00 -0.11 4.59
CA LEU A 39 0.19 0.03 3.77
C LEU A 39 1.35 0.48 4.65
N HIS A 40 2.39 -0.32 4.69
CA HIS A 40 3.63 -0.01 5.40
C HIS A 40 4.78 0.10 4.40
N VAL A 41 5.75 0.92 4.73
CA VAL A 41 7.00 1.01 3.97
C VAL A 41 8.13 0.60 4.90
N LEU A 42 8.85 -0.44 4.51
CA LEU A 42 10.00 -0.95 5.27
C LEU A 42 11.18 0.02 5.22
N THR A 43 12.14 -0.17 6.10
CA THR A 43 13.34 0.66 6.18
C THR A 43 14.16 0.69 4.89
N ASN A 44 14.04 -0.34 4.06
CA ASN A 44 14.67 -0.42 2.73
C ASN A 44 13.82 0.23 1.62
N GLY A 45 12.70 0.89 1.97
CA GLY A 45 11.79 1.55 1.02
C GLY A 45 10.77 0.62 0.35
N MET A 46 10.70 -0.65 0.73
CA MET A 46 9.80 -1.64 0.15
C MET A 46 8.40 -1.52 0.74
N PRO A 47 7.36 -1.23 -0.07
CA PRO A 47 5.99 -1.26 0.41
C PRO A 47 5.49 -2.69 0.67
N ILE A 48 4.80 -2.85 1.80
CA ILE A 48 4.10 -4.07 2.18
C ILE A 48 2.64 -3.72 2.46
N LEU A 49 1.75 -4.51 1.91
CA LEU A 49 0.30 -4.36 2.08
C LEU A 49 -0.25 -5.49 2.94
N PHE A 50 -1.02 -5.12 3.95
CA PHE A 50 -1.91 -6.01 4.68
C PHE A 50 -3.34 -5.68 4.31
N TRP A 51 -4.13 -6.69 3.95
CA TRP A 51 -5.56 -6.54 3.69
C TRP A 51 -6.34 -7.41 4.65
N TYR A 52 -7.13 -6.77 5.49
CA TYR A 52 -8.05 -7.44 6.41
C TYR A 52 -9.43 -7.40 5.78
N THR A 53 -9.98 -8.58 5.49
CA THR A 53 -11.25 -8.73 4.79
C THR A 53 -11.93 -10.04 5.19
N PHE A 54 -12.86 -10.50 4.40
CA PHE A 54 -13.63 -11.72 4.65
C PHE A 54 -13.62 -12.61 3.42
N ASP A 55 -13.74 -13.91 3.62
CA ASP A 55 -14.00 -14.84 2.53
C ASP A 55 -15.51 -14.89 2.20
N ASP A 56 -15.86 -15.67 1.16
CA ASP A 56 -17.25 -15.78 0.69
C ASP A 56 -18.17 -16.44 1.72
N SER A 57 -17.63 -17.15 2.72
CA SER A 57 -18.39 -17.73 3.82
C SER A 57 -18.58 -16.79 5.02
N GLY A 58 -18.01 -15.59 4.94
CA GLY A 58 -18.06 -14.59 6.01
C GLY A 58 -17.02 -14.77 7.10
N GLN A 59 -16.01 -15.64 6.89
CA GLN A 59 -14.91 -15.78 7.83
C GLN A 59 -13.88 -14.67 7.63
N PRO A 60 -13.38 -14.04 8.71
CA PRO A 60 -12.33 -13.06 8.59
C PRO A 60 -11.05 -13.71 8.10
N ILE A 61 -10.42 -13.06 7.13
CA ILE A 61 -9.11 -13.45 6.60
C ILE A 61 -8.19 -12.23 6.59
N TRP A 62 -6.90 -12.47 6.55
CA TRP A 62 -5.94 -11.43 6.25
C TRP A 62 -4.98 -11.90 5.18
N LEU A 63 -4.56 -10.96 4.36
CA LEU A 63 -3.66 -11.18 3.24
C LEU A 63 -2.46 -10.27 3.40
N ILE A 64 -1.31 -10.72 2.91
CA ILE A 64 -0.08 -9.94 2.91
C ILE A 64 0.55 -10.00 1.53
N GLY A 65 1.09 -8.87 1.07
CA GLY A 65 1.83 -8.80 -0.18
C GLY A 65 2.93 -7.75 -0.14
N GLN A 66 3.92 -7.95 -0.99
CA GLN A 66 5.04 -7.06 -1.19
C GLN A 66 4.91 -6.41 -2.57
N ASP A 67 5.20 -5.11 -2.67
CA ASP A 67 5.13 -4.39 -3.94
C ASP A 67 6.18 -4.91 -4.93
N ILE A 68 5.73 -5.21 -6.13
CA ILE A 68 6.58 -5.62 -7.27
C ILE A 68 6.55 -4.60 -8.41
N SER A 69 6.06 -3.39 -8.19
CA SER A 69 5.93 -2.37 -9.26
C SER A 69 7.25 -2.03 -9.93
N ASN A 70 8.37 -2.21 -9.25
CA ASN A 70 9.71 -1.99 -9.79
C ASN A 70 10.16 -3.07 -10.80
N GLU A 71 9.49 -4.21 -10.85
CA GLU A 71 9.83 -5.33 -11.75
C GLU A 71 9.26 -5.13 -13.15
N PHE A 72 8.40 -4.13 -13.35
CA PHE A 72 7.82 -3.82 -14.64
C PHE A 72 8.74 -2.93 -15.49
N SER A 73 8.75 -3.17 -16.81
CA SER A 73 9.49 -2.37 -17.77
C SER A 73 8.56 -1.93 -18.92
N PRO A 74 8.22 -0.62 -19.03
CA PRO A 74 8.64 0.47 -18.13
C PRO A 74 8.04 0.35 -16.73
N PRO A 75 8.65 0.98 -15.70
CA PRO A 75 8.09 1.02 -14.35
C PRO A 75 6.68 1.61 -14.34
N LEU A 76 5.85 1.15 -13.41
CA LEU A 76 4.52 1.70 -13.21
C LEU A 76 4.59 3.17 -12.76
N PRO A 77 3.55 3.97 -13.04
CA PRO A 77 3.50 5.35 -12.56
C PRO A 77 3.67 5.43 -11.04
N PHE A 78 4.32 6.50 -10.59
CA PHE A 78 4.43 6.77 -9.15
C PHE A 78 3.04 6.87 -8.50
N GLY A 79 2.85 6.18 -7.38
CA GLY A 79 1.55 6.05 -6.73
C GLY A 79 0.74 4.82 -7.15
N THR A 80 1.23 4.05 -8.12
CA THR A 80 0.66 2.74 -8.48
C THR A 80 1.58 1.63 -8.00
N MET A 81 1.02 0.69 -7.23
CA MET A 81 1.73 -0.44 -6.64
C MET A 81 0.96 -1.73 -6.90
N ILE A 82 1.68 -2.81 -7.17
CA ILE A 82 1.09 -4.14 -7.39
C ILE A 82 1.63 -5.10 -6.34
N PHE A 83 0.73 -5.81 -5.69
CA PHE A 83 1.03 -6.75 -4.61
C PHE A 83 0.49 -8.14 -4.98
N PRO A 84 1.34 -9.13 -5.27
CA PRO A 84 0.93 -10.52 -5.17
C PRO A 84 0.57 -10.81 -3.71
N MET A 85 -0.67 -11.26 -3.47
CA MET A 85 -1.20 -11.44 -2.12
C MET A 85 -1.15 -12.88 -1.69
N LEU A 86 -0.70 -13.11 -0.47
CA LEU A 86 -0.61 -14.40 0.18
C LEU A 86 -1.58 -14.47 1.36
N GLN A 87 -2.23 -15.60 1.54
CA GLN A 87 -3.08 -15.89 2.70
C GLN A 87 -2.36 -16.90 3.61
N PRO A 88 -1.94 -16.48 4.82
CA PRO A 88 -1.37 -17.39 5.79
C PRO A 88 -2.44 -18.29 6.40
N VAL A 89 -2.17 -19.57 6.47
CA VAL A 89 -3.04 -20.59 7.08
C VAL A 89 -2.18 -21.72 7.72
N GLY A 90 -2.80 -22.63 8.44
CA GLY A 90 -2.22 -23.91 8.79
C GLY A 90 -1.66 -24.05 10.19
N THR A 91 -1.71 -23.01 11.03
CA THR A 91 -1.30 -23.10 12.45
C THR A 91 -2.41 -22.69 13.40
N ARG A 92 -2.16 -22.79 14.70
CA ARG A 92 -3.10 -22.53 15.77
C ARG A 92 -2.61 -21.39 16.66
N PHE A 93 -3.53 -20.80 17.39
CA PHE A 93 -3.22 -19.77 18.38
C PHE A 93 -2.59 -20.41 19.64
N GLY A 94 -1.72 -19.64 20.30
CA GLY A 94 -1.19 -19.94 21.63
C GLY A 94 -0.10 -21.03 21.64
N PRO A 95 -0.05 -21.89 22.69
CA PRO A 95 1.03 -22.87 22.84
C PRO A 95 1.16 -23.87 21.71
N ASP A 96 0.07 -24.09 20.97
CA ASP A 96 0.05 -25.02 19.82
C ASP A 96 0.52 -24.34 18.52
N PHE A 97 1.02 -23.12 18.57
CA PHE A 97 1.55 -22.45 17.39
C PHE A 97 2.79 -23.17 16.86
N ASN A 98 2.72 -23.59 15.61
CA ASN A 98 3.84 -24.22 14.92
C ASN A 98 4.21 -23.41 13.67
N PRO A 99 5.35 -22.69 13.67
CA PRO A 99 5.76 -21.91 12.52
C PRO A 99 6.04 -22.77 11.27
N GLY A 100 6.44 -24.03 11.44
CA GLY A 100 6.65 -24.97 10.36
C GLY A 100 5.36 -25.40 9.64
N ALA A 101 4.20 -25.24 10.28
CA ALA A 101 2.90 -25.54 9.70
C ALA A 101 2.28 -24.36 8.94
N VAL A 102 2.85 -23.18 9.01
CA VAL A 102 2.34 -22.01 8.30
C VAL A 102 2.50 -22.20 6.79
N GLN A 103 1.38 -22.16 6.09
CA GLN A 103 1.34 -22.16 4.64
C GLN A 103 0.95 -20.77 4.15
N ARG A 104 1.64 -20.28 3.13
CA ARG A 104 1.34 -19.00 2.46
C ARG A 104 0.70 -19.33 1.11
N ARG A 105 -0.63 -19.36 1.09
CA ARG A 105 -1.39 -19.66 -0.14
C ARG A 105 -1.45 -18.42 -1.03
N ALA A 106 -1.17 -18.60 -2.32
CA ALA A 106 -1.37 -17.55 -3.31
C ALA A 106 -2.87 -17.25 -3.43
N TRP A 107 -3.28 -16.05 -3.02
CA TRP A 107 -4.68 -15.61 -3.10
C TRP A 107 -5.00 -14.95 -4.44
N GLY A 108 -4.10 -14.14 -4.94
CA GLY A 108 -4.27 -13.36 -6.16
C GLY A 108 -3.40 -12.12 -6.12
N SER A 109 -3.88 -11.02 -6.68
CA SER A 109 -3.14 -9.76 -6.71
C SER A 109 -4.02 -8.56 -6.35
N VAL A 110 -3.38 -7.54 -5.82
CA VAL A 110 -3.98 -6.22 -5.53
C VAL A 110 -3.16 -5.15 -6.21
N THR A 111 -3.85 -4.21 -6.86
CA THR A 111 -3.25 -2.98 -7.38
C THR A 111 -3.79 -1.80 -6.59
N LEU A 112 -2.90 -1.06 -5.94
CA LEU A 112 -3.23 0.22 -5.33
C LEU A 112 -2.90 1.35 -6.31
N SER A 113 -3.82 2.30 -6.46
CA SER A 113 -3.64 3.47 -7.31
C SER A 113 -4.02 4.73 -6.55
N PHE A 114 -3.03 5.57 -6.31
CA PHE A 114 -3.20 6.93 -5.80
C PHE A 114 -3.19 7.90 -6.98
N ALA A 115 -4.11 8.87 -6.99
CA ALA A 115 -4.07 9.94 -7.97
C ALA A 115 -2.78 10.77 -7.81
N PRO A 116 -2.23 11.37 -8.88
CA PRO A 116 -1.02 12.18 -8.81
C PRO A 116 -1.13 13.28 -7.74
N GLY A 117 -0.14 13.34 -6.83
CA GLY A 117 -0.09 14.30 -5.74
C GLY A 117 -1.06 14.05 -4.58
N ALA A 118 -1.92 13.04 -4.66
CA ALA A 118 -2.89 12.68 -3.64
C ALA A 118 -2.45 11.45 -2.87
N CYS A 119 -2.75 11.38 -1.57
CA CYS A 119 -2.48 10.20 -0.76
C CYS A 119 -3.53 9.94 0.34
N ASN A 120 -4.66 10.62 0.28
CA ASN A 120 -5.74 10.45 1.26
C ASN A 120 -6.88 9.54 0.76
N ALA A 121 -6.86 9.19 -0.51
CA ALA A 121 -7.78 8.25 -1.13
C ALA A 121 -6.99 7.31 -2.05
N VAL A 122 -7.41 6.06 -2.09
CA VAL A 122 -6.78 5.04 -2.91
C VAL A 122 -7.84 4.16 -3.56
N THR A 123 -7.61 3.81 -4.82
CA THR A 123 -8.39 2.77 -5.51
C THR A 123 -7.65 1.45 -5.37
N LEU A 124 -8.34 0.43 -4.88
CA LEU A 124 -7.84 -0.93 -4.77
C LEU A 124 -8.53 -1.80 -5.81
N GLY A 125 -7.77 -2.22 -6.82
CA GLY A 125 -8.21 -3.24 -7.76
C GLY A 125 -7.73 -4.60 -7.29
N TRP A 126 -8.57 -5.62 -7.36
CA TRP A 126 -8.20 -6.97 -6.97
C TRP A 126 -8.53 -8.00 -8.04
N ASN A 127 -7.73 -9.04 -8.08
CA ASN A 127 -7.95 -10.23 -8.91
C ASN A 127 -7.73 -11.47 -8.03
N ARG A 128 -8.76 -12.28 -7.86
CA ARG A 128 -8.70 -13.50 -7.07
C ARG A 128 -8.34 -14.70 -7.97
N ARG A 129 -7.28 -15.40 -7.59
CA ARG A 129 -6.74 -16.50 -8.40
C ARG A 129 -7.68 -17.69 -8.54
N ALA A 130 -8.45 -18.01 -7.50
CA ALA A 130 -9.24 -19.22 -7.44
C ALA A 130 -10.31 -19.30 -8.54
N ASP A 131 -10.89 -18.16 -8.93
CA ASP A 131 -12.01 -18.08 -9.87
C ASP A 131 -11.85 -16.95 -10.91
N ASN A 132 -10.71 -16.28 -10.93
CA ASN A 132 -10.42 -15.09 -11.75
C ASN A 132 -11.44 -13.94 -11.56
N ALA A 133 -12.14 -13.92 -10.44
CA ALA A 133 -13.00 -12.80 -10.09
C ALA A 133 -12.18 -11.53 -9.87
N THR A 134 -12.72 -10.41 -10.32
CA THR A 134 -12.09 -9.08 -10.18
C THR A 134 -13.07 -8.10 -9.58
N GLY A 135 -12.53 -7.07 -8.94
CA GLY A 135 -13.33 -5.99 -8.41
C GLY A 135 -12.49 -4.77 -8.08
N THR A 136 -13.18 -3.70 -7.73
CA THR A 136 -12.56 -2.43 -7.36
C THR A 136 -13.22 -1.90 -6.09
N LEU A 137 -12.40 -1.42 -5.17
CA LEU A 137 -12.81 -0.79 -3.92
C LEU A 137 -12.17 0.61 -3.85
N ASN A 138 -12.91 1.56 -3.31
CA ASN A 138 -12.41 2.91 -3.08
C ASN A 138 -12.29 3.13 -1.57
N TYR A 139 -11.09 3.40 -1.12
CA TYR A 139 -10.79 3.58 0.29
C TYR A 139 -10.34 5.01 0.58
N THR A 140 -10.65 5.47 1.77
CA THR A 140 -10.19 6.74 2.33
C THR A 140 -9.18 6.51 3.43
N ARG A 141 -8.28 7.46 3.62
CA ARG A 141 -7.26 7.39 4.66
C ARG A 141 -7.89 7.46 6.06
N LEU A 142 -7.54 6.52 6.91
CA LEU A 142 -7.91 6.51 8.32
C LEU A 142 -6.77 7.05 9.20
N THR A 143 -5.53 6.63 8.92
CA THR A 143 -4.36 7.07 9.69
C THR A 143 -3.33 7.74 8.78
N ARG A 144 -2.56 8.65 9.35
CA ARG A 144 -1.56 9.44 8.63
C ARG A 144 -0.20 9.31 9.31
N PRO A 145 0.88 9.11 8.53
CA PRO A 145 2.23 9.20 9.07
C PRO A 145 2.52 10.61 9.61
N ASN A 146 3.33 10.70 10.64
CA ASN A 146 3.86 11.99 11.10
C ASN A 146 4.67 12.63 9.96
N ALA A 147 4.59 13.94 9.83
CA ALA A 147 5.27 14.71 8.78
C ALA A 147 4.91 14.30 7.33
N SER A 148 3.73 13.71 7.11
CA SER A 148 3.24 13.42 5.76
C SER A 148 3.19 14.67 4.90
N ARG A 149 3.69 14.54 3.66
CA ARG A 149 3.66 15.58 2.63
C ARG A 149 2.36 15.61 1.84
N CYS A 150 1.43 14.72 2.13
CA CYS A 150 0.12 14.72 1.52
C CYS A 150 -0.68 15.94 1.96
N ALA A 151 -1.39 16.58 1.03
CA ALA A 151 -2.33 17.63 1.37
C ALA A 151 -3.33 17.13 2.41
N ARG A 152 -3.67 17.96 3.38
CA ARG A 152 -4.76 17.63 4.31
C ARG A 152 -6.09 17.66 3.53
N PRO A 153 -6.99 16.77 3.84
CA PRO A 153 -8.33 16.82 3.25
C PRO A 153 -9.06 18.09 3.66
#